data_26a35966b77d5cc6269109728950c4ec
#
_entry.id   26a35966b77d5cc6269109728950c4ec
#
_cell.length_a   1.000
_cell.length_b   1.000
_cell.length_c   1.000
_cell.angle_alpha   90.00
_cell.angle_beta   90.00
_cell.angle_gamma   90.00
#
_symmetry.space_group_name_H-M   'P 1'
#
loop_
_entity.id
_entity.type
_entity.pdbx_description
1 polymer ?
#
loop_
_entity_poly.entity_id
_entity_poly.type
_entity_poly.pdbx_seq_one_letter_code
_entity_poly.pdbx_strand_id
1 'polypeptide(L)'
;MQTLYEQFHQLLELTPMNFFREQHDTINWDVRILGILGQKGVGKSTLILQHIKRTGNKNESLYVIADDIYFSAHTLLDTAKSFFARGGKYLYIDEIHKYPGWSQEVKNIYDSLPLLHVVYSGSSILDLKEGGADLSRRVIEYHLPVWSFREYLNLRNGWSLKPASLEDVLHGKVDFPYGAERPLKYFEEYMKKGCYPFFQEPEFETRMRQVINTTVDVDIPKYARMTIAATQKLKKFMYYISKSVPVKINFSDMARDLELSRDELPKYLEYLEKAELVSVLRMKANGDAILRKMDKLYLQNSNMSYVLSGENPDTGNARETIFYCWTKQKYDTVESPVSDFEIDGKTFEVGGRNKGKKQISNLEDAYVVKDTIEYVFDNQVPLWMFGFLY
;
A
#
# COMPACT_ATOMS: atom_id res chain seq x y z
N MET A 1 -2.34 22.09 -24.20
CA MET A 1 -0.94 22.18 -23.66
C MET A 1 -0.75 23.31 -22.65
N GLN A 2 -1.11 24.57 -22.95
CA GLN A 2 -0.92 25.67 -22.00
C GLN A 2 -1.63 25.41 -20.67
N THR A 3 -2.88 25.02 -20.70
CA THR A 3 -3.69 24.64 -19.52
C THR A 3 -3.02 23.56 -18.67
N LEU A 4 -2.40 22.54 -19.29
CA LEU A 4 -1.68 21.49 -18.56
C LEU A 4 -0.45 22.05 -17.83
N TYR A 5 0.28 23.00 -18.44
CA TYR A 5 1.40 23.66 -17.76
C TYR A 5 0.95 24.53 -16.59
N GLU A 6 -0.16 25.26 -16.75
CA GLU A 6 -0.72 26.10 -15.69
C GLU A 6 -1.13 25.25 -14.48
N GLN A 7 -1.83 24.13 -14.71
CA GLN A 7 -2.19 23.16 -13.67
C GLN A 7 -0.94 22.55 -13.01
N PHE A 8 0.02 22.12 -13.81
CA PHE A 8 1.28 21.57 -13.30
C PHE A 8 2.01 22.55 -12.38
N HIS A 9 2.19 23.79 -12.80
CA HIS A 9 2.88 24.80 -11.99
C HIS A 9 2.14 25.09 -10.69
N GLN A 10 0.81 25.18 -10.73
CA GLN A 10 0.00 25.36 -9.53
C GLN A 10 0.17 24.19 -8.54
N LEU A 11 0.09 22.95 -9.01
CA LEU A 11 0.29 21.77 -8.18
C LEU A 11 1.71 21.71 -7.59
N LEU A 12 2.71 22.08 -8.40
CA LEU A 12 4.09 22.08 -7.97
C LEU A 12 4.33 23.12 -6.86
N GLU A 13 3.76 24.33 -6.98
CA GLU A 13 3.86 25.36 -5.95
C GLU A 13 3.27 24.91 -4.62
N LEU A 14 2.10 24.28 -4.64
CA LEU A 14 1.39 23.79 -3.45
C LEU A 14 2.03 22.54 -2.82
N THR A 15 2.97 21.89 -3.50
CA THR A 15 3.58 20.65 -3.02
C THR A 15 4.44 20.89 -1.79
N PRO A 16 4.16 20.24 -0.64
CA PRO A 16 4.95 20.38 0.58
C PRO A 16 6.32 19.72 0.44
N MET A 17 7.36 20.36 1.01
CA MET A 17 8.75 19.89 0.97
C MET A 17 9.33 19.63 2.36
N ASN A 18 8.50 19.63 3.38
CA ASN A 18 8.90 19.46 4.78
C ASN A 18 9.11 18.01 5.20
N PHE A 19 8.66 17.07 4.39
CA PHE A 19 8.83 15.65 4.64
C PHE A 19 8.95 14.89 3.30
N PHE A 20 9.87 13.95 3.24
CA PHE A 20 10.06 13.02 2.11
C PHE A 20 9.93 11.59 2.60
N ARG A 21 9.24 10.77 1.83
CA ARG A 21 9.25 9.34 2.05
C ARG A 21 10.63 8.77 1.68
N GLU A 22 11.10 7.80 2.43
CA GLU A 22 12.40 7.19 2.19
C GLU A 22 12.46 6.48 0.83
N GLN A 23 11.34 5.94 0.36
CA GLN A 23 11.24 5.36 -0.97
C GLN A 23 11.67 6.32 -2.07
N HIS A 24 11.56 7.64 -1.87
CA HIS A 24 12.06 8.62 -2.83
C HIS A 24 13.54 8.41 -3.18
N ASP A 25 14.35 8.08 -2.18
CA ASP A 25 15.80 7.92 -2.35
C ASP A 25 16.18 6.49 -2.80
N THR A 26 15.26 5.53 -2.75
CA THR A 26 15.45 4.15 -3.22
C THR A 26 14.98 3.93 -4.66
N ILE A 27 14.13 4.81 -5.17
CA ILE A 27 13.66 4.77 -6.57
C ILE A 27 14.78 5.20 -7.50
N ASN A 28 15.04 4.39 -8.53
CA ASN A 28 15.90 4.80 -9.63
C ASN A 28 15.11 5.66 -10.62
N TRP A 29 15.16 6.96 -10.44
CA TRP A 29 14.45 7.94 -11.29
C TRP A 29 15.04 8.10 -12.70
N ASP A 30 16.25 7.58 -12.94
CA ASP A 30 16.94 7.68 -14.24
C ASP A 30 16.46 6.62 -15.25
N VAL A 31 15.60 5.68 -14.81
CA VAL A 31 15.03 4.71 -15.75
C VAL A 31 14.09 5.40 -16.73
N ARG A 32 14.08 4.89 -17.95
CA ARG A 32 13.39 5.54 -19.06
C ARG A 32 11.87 5.54 -18.90
N ILE A 33 11.28 4.44 -18.42
CA ILE A 33 9.88 4.40 -17.98
C ILE A 33 9.78 3.80 -16.58
N LEU A 34 9.21 4.58 -15.69
CA LEU A 34 9.04 4.29 -14.28
C LEU A 34 7.56 4.27 -13.91
N GLY A 35 7.11 3.18 -13.29
CA GLY A 35 5.78 3.06 -12.66
C GLY A 35 5.87 3.23 -11.15
N ILE A 36 5.01 4.06 -10.56
CA ILE A 36 4.83 4.18 -9.11
C ILE A 36 3.42 3.70 -8.77
N LEU A 37 3.32 2.48 -8.29
CA LEU A 37 2.07 1.82 -7.95
C LEU A 37 1.83 1.88 -6.44
N GLY A 38 0.61 1.70 -6.02
CA GLY A 38 0.24 1.64 -4.61
C GLY A 38 -1.20 2.06 -4.38
N GLN A 39 -1.68 1.81 -3.18
CA GLN A 39 -3.05 2.10 -2.79
C GLN A 39 -3.40 3.58 -2.98
N LYS A 40 -4.68 3.86 -3.23
CA LYS A 40 -5.18 5.24 -3.30
C LYS A 40 -4.98 5.98 -1.98
N GLY A 41 -4.42 7.19 -2.06
CA GLY A 41 -4.18 8.04 -0.88
C GLY A 41 -2.85 7.83 -0.16
N VAL A 42 -1.95 6.93 -0.62
CA VAL A 42 -0.63 6.71 0.03
C VAL A 42 0.41 7.80 -0.27
N GLY A 43 0.11 8.75 -1.18
CA GLY A 43 0.98 9.90 -1.47
C GLY A 43 1.82 9.78 -2.75
N LYS A 44 1.42 8.96 -3.74
CA LYS A 44 2.12 8.81 -5.03
C LYS A 44 2.31 10.13 -5.77
N SER A 45 1.24 10.89 -5.95
CA SER A 45 1.25 12.19 -6.64
C SER A 45 2.18 13.18 -5.95
N THR A 46 2.13 13.24 -4.61
CA THR A 46 3.03 14.08 -3.81
C THR A 46 4.49 13.68 -3.98
N LEU A 47 4.80 12.38 -3.96
CA LEU A 47 6.16 11.85 -4.15
C LEU A 47 6.74 12.29 -5.51
N ILE A 48 5.95 12.18 -6.59
CA ILE A 48 6.35 12.60 -7.95
C ILE A 48 6.59 14.12 -8.00
N LEU A 49 5.66 14.92 -7.50
CA LEU A 49 5.79 16.37 -7.50
C LEU A 49 6.97 16.84 -6.64
N GLN A 50 7.22 16.20 -5.51
CA GLN A 50 8.42 16.41 -4.69
C GLN A 50 9.70 16.10 -5.45
N HIS A 51 9.73 15.01 -6.21
CA HIS A 51 10.86 14.67 -7.07
C HIS A 51 11.14 15.79 -8.08
N ILE A 52 10.12 16.25 -8.82
CA ILE A 52 10.27 17.33 -9.81
C ILE A 52 10.79 18.60 -9.13
N LYS A 53 10.27 18.94 -7.96
CA LYS A 53 10.65 20.15 -7.22
C LYS A 53 12.08 20.07 -6.69
N ARG A 54 12.51 18.88 -6.24
CA ARG A 54 13.86 18.62 -5.71
C ARG A 54 14.93 18.64 -6.79
N THR A 55 14.65 18.10 -7.98
CA THR A 55 15.61 18.06 -9.10
C THR A 55 15.76 19.41 -9.81
N GLY A 56 14.80 20.32 -9.66
CA GLY A 56 14.81 21.63 -10.33
C GLY A 56 14.48 21.58 -11.83
N ASN A 57 14.16 20.42 -12.39
CA ASN A 57 13.95 20.18 -13.83
C ASN A 57 12.56 20.66 -14.31
N LYS A 58 11.90 21.57 -13.59
CA LYS A 58 10.53 22.01 -13.90
C LYS A 58 10.32 22.52 -15.32
N ASN A 59 11.33 23.14 -15.92
CA ASN A 59 11.23 23.70 -17.28
C ASN A 59 11.32 22.62 -18.38
N GLU A 60 11.87 21.44 -18.06
CA GLU A 60 11.99 20.30 -18.96
C GLU A 60 10.98 19.19 -18.61
N SER A 61 10.08 19.48 -17.65
CA SER A 61 9.09 18.56 -17.11
C SER A 61 7.68 18.98 -17.45
N LEU A 62 6.79 17.99 -17.60
CA LEU A 62 5.35 18.19 -17.65
C LEU A 62 4.69 17.13 -16.78
N TYR A 63 3.82 17.56 -15.87
CA TYR A 63 2.98 16.66 -15.07
C TYR A 63 1.54 16.82 -15.53
N VAL A 64 0.89 15.70 -15.81
CA VAL A 64 -0.51 15.61 -16.25
C VAL A 64 -1.28 14.57 -15.46
N ILE A 65 -2.57 14.78 -15.29
CA ILE A 65 -3.48 13.83 -14.66
C ILE A 65 -4.26 13.11 -15.78
N ALA A 66 -4.19 11.80 -15.84
CA ALA A 66 -4.69 11.01 -16.97
C ALA A 66 -6.22 11.04 -17.15
N ASP A 67 -6.99 11.43 -16.14
CA ASP A 67 -8.44 11.64 -16.23
C ASP A 67 -8.85 13.10 -16.45
N ASP A 68 -7.90 13.99 -16.77
CA ASP A 68 -8.22 15.37 -17.14
C ASP A 68 -9.06 15.40 -18.44
N ILE A 69 -10.01 16.33 -18.50
CA ILE A 69 -10.90 16.49 -19.65
C ILE A 69 -10.12 16.77 -20.96
N TYR A 70 -8.91 17.29 -20.86
CA TYR A 70 -8.00 17.47 -21.99
C TYR A 70 -7.84 16.17 -22.81
N PHE A 71 -7.76 15.04 -22.14
CA PHE A 71 -7.56 13.73 -22.75
C PHE A 71 -8.85 13.12 -23.36
N SER A 72 -9.98 13.82 -23.28
CA SER A 72 -11.17 13.44 -24.07
C SER A 72 -11.01 13.79 -25.56
N ALA A 73 -10.13 14.73 -25.90
CA ALA A 73 -9.88 15.19 -27.26
C ALA A 73 -8.41 14.97 -27.73
N HIS A 74 -7.51 14.60 -26.85
CA HIS A 74 -6.09 14.42 -27.14
C HIS A 74 -5.59 13.09 -26.58
N THR A 75 -4.65 12.45 -27.30
CA THR A 75 -4.03 11.22 -26.82
C THR A 75 -2.80 11.51 -25.95
N LEU A 76 -2.41 10.54 -25.11
CA LEU A 76 -1.17 10.62 -24.36
C LEU A 76 0.04 10.69 -25.30
N LEU A 77 0.01 9.91 -26.38
CA LEU A 77 1.07 9.88 -27.39
C LEU A 77 1.24 11.22 -28.11
N ASP A 78 0.15 11.87 -28.53
CA ASP A 78 0.23 13.18 -29.21
C ASP A 78 0.68 14.27 -28.23
N THR A 79 0.26 14.17 -26.98
CA THR A 79 0.71 15.07 -25.90
C THR A 79 2.22 14.88 -25.67
N ALA A 80 2.71 13.65 -25.58
CA ALA A 80 4.13 13.34 -25.41
C ALA A 80 4.97 13.84 -26.60
N LYS A 81 4.51 13.64 -27.84
CA LYS A 81 5.19 14.15 -29.06
C LYS A 81 5.27 15.69 -29.06
N SER A 82 4.15 16.34 -28.75
CA SER A 82 4.07 17.81 -28.71
C SER A 82 4.96 18.38 -27.59
N PHE A 83 5.02 17.72 -26.45
CA PHE A 83 5.89 18.09 -25.33
C PHE A 83 7.37 17.92 -25.69
N PHE A 84 7.74 16.75 -26.24
CA PHE A 84 9.11 16.45 -26.66
C PHE A 84 9.62 17.42 -27.75
N ALA A 85 8.77 17.72 -28.75
CA ALA A 85 9.11 18.67 -29.81
C ALA A 85 9.41 20.09 -29.31
N ARG A 86 8.94 20.45 -28.12
CA ARG A 86 9.20 21.72 -27.42
C ARG A 86 10.42 21.68 -26.49
N GLY A 87 11.20 20.60 -26.52
CA GLY A 87 12.38 20.41 -25.67
C GLY A 87 12.10 19.74 -24.32
N GLY A 88 10.88 19.21 -24.11
CA GLY A 88 10.54 18.47 -22.90
C GLY A 88 11.31 17.15 -22.80
N LYS A 89 11.70 16.78 -21.59
CA LYS A 89 12.49 15.56 -21.32
C LYS A 89 11.81 14.59 -20.35
N TYR A 90 11.01 15.10 -19.43
CA TYR A 90 10.42 14.30 -18.34
C TYR A 90 8.90 14.47 -18.34
N LEU A 91 8.16 13.44 -18.74
CA LEU A 91 6.70 13.41 -18.73
C LEU A 91 6.21 12.59 -17.53
N TYR A 92 5.44 13.23 -16.66
CA TYR A 92 4.83 12.59 -15.49
C TYR A 92 3.32 12.45 -15.71
N ILE A 93 2.80 11.24 -15.59
CA ILE A 93 1.38 10.91 -15.85
C ILE A 93 0.77 10.33 -14.58
N ASP A 94 -0.06 11.10 -13.90
CA ASP A 94 -0.73 10.66 -12.69
C ASP A 94 -2.04 9.94 -12.99
N GLU A 95 -2.38 8.95 -12.14
CA GLU A 95 -3.61 8.15 -12.25
C GLU A 95 -3.80 7.48 -13.63
N ILE A 96 -2.71 6.96 -14.22
CA ILE A 96 -2.67 6.45 -15.61
C ILE A 96 -3.76 5.40 -15.89
N HIS A 97 -4.17 4.64 -14.87
CA HIS A 97 -5.20 3.60 -14.96
C HIS A 97 -6.58 4.15 -15.36
N LYS A 98 -6.79 5.45 -15.24
CA LYS A 98 -8.04 6.07 -15.65
C LYS A 98 -8.14 6.32 -17.16
N TYR A 99 -6.99 6.33 -17.85
CA TYR A 99 -6.92 6.51 -19.30
C TYR A 99 -7.07 5.18 -20.04
N PRO A 100 -8.12 5.00 -20.87
CA PRO A 100 -8.33 3.76 -21.62
C PRO A 100 -7.20 3.50 -22.63
N GLY A 101 -6.66 2.28 -22.64
CA GLY A 101 -5.59 1.90 -23.58
C GLY A 101 -4.21 2.47 -23.24
N TRP A 102 -4.02 2.96 -22.04
CA TRP A 102 -2.78 3.60 -21.57
C TRP A 102 -1.51 2.76 -21.85
N SER A 103 -1.56 1.45 -21.66
CA SER A 103 -0.41 0.56 -21.82
C SER A 103 0.11 0.54 -23.26
N GLN A 104 -0.82 0.56 -24.26
CA GLN A 104 -0.45 0.64 -25.68
C GLN A 104 0.16 2.00 -26.00
N GLU A 105 -0.35 3.08 -25.44
CA GLU A 105 0.21 4.41 -25.69
C GLU A 105 1.56 4.60 -25.02
N VAL A 106 1.76 4.13 -23.79
CA VAL A 106 3.09 4.12 -23.13
C VAL A 106 4.10 3.31 -23.94
N LYS A 107 3.71 2.15 -24.48
CA LYS A 107 4.54 1.40 -25.41
C LYS A 107 4.89 2.22 -26.66
N ASN A 108 3.92 2.86 -27.29
CA ASN A 108 4.16 3.68 -28.46
C ASN A 108 5.07 4.89 -28.16
N ILE A 109 4.94 5.50 -27.00
CA ILE A 109 5.82 6.55 -26.52
C ILE A 109 7.25 6.00 -26.37
N TYR A 110 7.38 4.83 -25.71
CA TYR A 110 8.68 4.16 -25.60
C TYR A 110 9.34 3.92 -26.95
N ASP A 111 8.61 3.39 -27.92
CA ASP A 111 9.17 3.00 -29.20
C ASP A 111 9.45 4.22 -30.11
N SER A 112 8.68 5.32 -30.02
CA SER A 112 8.81 6.50 -30.90
C SER A 112 9.63 7.66 -30.32
N LEU A 113 9.78 7.78 -29.01
CA LEU A 113 10.45 8.90 -28.34
C LEU A 113 11.59 8.40 -27.43
N PRO A 114 12.73 7.92 -27.99
CA PRO A 114 13.76 7.22 -27.24
C PRO A 114 14.46 8.03 -26.15
N LEU A 115 14.40 9.36 -26.22
CA LEU A 115 15.02 10.28 -25.25
C LEU A 115 14.04 10.86 -24.23
N LEU A 116 12.75 10.52 -24.32
CA LEU A 116 11.75 10.95 -23.35
C LEU A 116 11.71 9.99 -22.16
N HIS A 117 11.85 10.54 -20.96
CA HIS A 117 11.60 9.82 -19.72
C HIS A 117 10.12 9.94 -19.35
N VAL A 118 9.51 8.84 -18.96
CA VAL A 118 8.12 8.80 -18.53
C VAL A 118 8.01 8.20 -17.14
N VAL A 119 7.38 8.93 -16.23
CA VAL A 119 7.02 8.43 -14.90
C VAL A 119 5.51 8.41 -14.81
N TYR A 120 4.92 7.27 -14.48
CA TYR A 120 3.48 7.23 -14.24
C TYR A 120 3.15 6.77 -12.83
N SER A 121 2.04 7.27 -12.31
CA SER A 121 1.43 6.70 -11.11
C SER A 121 0.17 5.92 -11.46
N GLY A 122 -0.13 4.94 -10.62
CA GLY A 122 -1.36 4.17 -10.75
C GLY A 122 -1.77 3.47 -9.47
N SER A 123 -3.01 3.00 -9.46
CA SER A 123 -3.46 2.09 -8.40
C SER A 123 -2.74 0.75 -8.55
N SER A 124 -2.46 0.07 -7.44
CA SER A 124 -1.93 -1.30 -7.39
C SER A 124 -2.76 -2.32 -8.18
N ILE A 125 -4.03 -2.01 -8.43
CA ILE A 125 -4.89 -2.82 -9.30
C ILE A 125 -4.40 -2.91 -10.75
N LEU A 126 -3.51 -2.00 -11.19
CA LEU A 126 -2.90 -2.04 -12.54
C LEU A 126 -1.99 -3.25 -12.78
N ASP A 127 -1.50 -3.89 -11.75
CA ASP A 127 -0.75 -5.14 -11.82
C ASP A 127 -1.51 -6.26 -12.53
N LEU A 128 -2.75 -6.02 -12.82
CA LEU A 128 -3.64 -6.89 -13.55
C LEU A 128 -3.48 -6.66 -15.07
N LYS A 129 -2.72 -7.39 -15.67
CA LYS A 129 -2.52 -7.94 -17.03
C LYS A 129 -3.29 -7.40 -18.27
N GLU A 130 -3.92 -6.25 -18.28
CA GLU A 130 -4.39 -5.68 -19.57
C GLU A 130 -3.27 -4.92 -20.30
N GLY A 131 -2.20 -5.60 -20.68
CA GLY A 131 -1.09 -5.04 -21.43
C GLY A 131 0.29 -5.23 -20.79
N GLY A 132 0.38 -5.78 -19.58
CA GLY A 132 1.64 -5.94 -18.85
C GLY A 132 2.70 -6.79 -19.58
N ALA A 133 2.30 -7.74 -20.41
CA ALA A 133 3.24 -8.55 -21.18
C ALA A 133 4.07 -7.73 -22.17
N ASP A 134 3.51 -6.69 -22.76
CA ASP A 134 4.18 -5.82 -23.72
C ASP A 134 5.06 -4.73 -23.07
N LEU A 135 4.82 -4.41 -21.79
CA LEU A 135 5.60 -3.43 -21.02
C LEU A 135 6.67 -4.07 -20.13
N SER A 136 6.62 -5.37 -19.90
CA SER A 136 7.45 -6.09 -18.92
C SER A 136 8.96 -5.88 -19.00
N ARG A 137 9.49 -5.54 -20.18
CA ARG A 137 10.93 -5.22 -20.39
C ARG A 137 11.20 -3.72 -20.56
N ARG A 138 10.15 -2.89 -20.55
CA ARG A 138 10.21 -1.47 -20.85
C ARG A 138 10.03 -0.59 -19.62
N VAL A 139 9.40 -1.14 -18.60
CA VAL A 139 9.00 -0.43 -17.39
C VAL A 139 9.63 -1.07 -16.15
N ILE A 140 10.10 -0.25 -15.25
CA ILE A 140 10.44 -0.65 -13.88
C ILE A 140 9.37 -0.07 -12.96
N GLU A 141 8.73 -0.93 -12.18
CA GLU A 141 7.67 -0.54 -11.27
C GLU A 141 8.13 -0.62 -9.82
N TYR A 142 7.78 0.41 -9.06
CA TYR A 142 7.98 0.49 -7.62
C TYR A 142 6.64 0.55 -6.92
N HIS A 143 6.52 -0.25 -5.89
CA HIS A 143 5.34 -0.26 -5.05
C HIS A 143 5.53 0.69 -3.86
N LEU A 144 4.59 1.64 -3.68
CA LEU A 144 4.57 2.58 -2.58
C LEU A 144 3.60 2.07 -1.50
N PRO A 145 4.08 1.52 -0.38
CA PRO A 145 3.24 0.98 0.68
C PRO A 145 2.51 2.09 1.44
N VAL A 146 1.56 1.72 2.28
CA VAL A 146 1.01 2.62 3.30
C VAL A 146 2.12 3.15 4.21
N TRP A 147 1.88 4.25 4.91
CA TRP A 147 2.89 4.84 5.78
C TRP A 147 3.22 3.94 6.97
N SER A 148 4.50 3.82 7.27
CA SER A 148 4.99 3.17 8.49
C SER A 148 4.74 4.05 9.71
N PHE A 149 4.81 3.47 10.90
CA PHE A 149 4.72 4.25 12.15
C PHE A 149 5.85 5.29 12.24
N ARG A 150 7.05 4.92 11.77
CA ARG A 150 8.20 5.82 11.69
C ARG A 150 7.93 7.03 10.78
N GLU A 151 7.39 6.82 9.58
CA GLU A 151 7.05 7.91 8.65
C GLU A 151 5.96 8.82 9.22
N TYR A 152 4.95 8.24 9.87
CA TYR A 152 3.93 9.00 10.57
C TYR A 152 4.53 9.91 11.67
N LEU A 153 5.45 9.37 12.49
CA LEU A 153 6.13 10.14 13.53
C LEU A 153 6.97 11.28 12.94
N ASN A 154 7.68 11.00 11.85
CA ASN A 154 8.50 12.00 11.17
C ASN A 154 7.65 13.15 10.64
N LEU A 155 6.55 12.85 9.95
CA LEU A 155 5.67 13.90 9.45
C LEU A 155 4.98 14.68 10.58
N ARG A 156 4.46 13.95 11.58
CA ARG A 156 3.69 14.54 12.67
C ARG A 156 4.52 15.50 13.53
N ASN A 157 5.76 15.12 13.83
CA ASN A 157 6.60 15.83 14.79
C ASN A 157 7.79 16.58 14.15
N GLY A 158 7.98 16.48 12.83
CA GLY A 158 9.15 17.04 12.14
C GLY A 158 10.45 16.28 12.49
N TRP A 159 10.37 15.00 12.87
CA TRP A 159 11.53 14.18 13.19
C TRP A 159 12.18 13.58 11.94
N SER A 160 13.38 13.00 12.12
CA SER A 160 14.15 12.36 11.05
C SER A 160 14.59 10.95 11.48
N LEU A 161 13.66 10.18 12.05
CA LEU A 161 13.88 8.81 12.50
C LEU A 161 14.24 7.91 11.32
N LYS A 162 15.20 7.02 11.56
CA LYS A 162 15.68 6.08 10.54
C LYS A 162 15.00 4.72 10.65
N PRO A 163 14.91 3.94 9.55
CA PRO A 163 14.45 2.56 9.64
C PRO A 163 15.41 1.72 10.46
N ALA A 164 14.86 0.67 11.04
CA ALA A 164 15.59 -0.32 11.83
C ALA A 164 15.53 -1.70 11.14
N SER A 165 16.56 -2.51 11.32
CA SER A 165 16.53 -3.92 10.93
C SER A 165 15.63 -4.74 11.86
N LEU A 166 15.22 -5.94 11.45
CA LEU A 166 14.49 -6.85 12.35
C LEU A 166 15.31 -7.16 13.63
N GLU A 167 16.61 -7.38 13.48
CA GLU A 167 17.50 -7.62 14.63
C GLU A 167 17.56 -6.42 15.58
N ASP A 168 17.60 -5.18 15.05
CA ASP A 168 17.55 -3.98 15.89
C ASP A 168 16.23 -3.89 16.66
N VAL A 169 15.12 -4.19 16.01
CA VAL A 169 13.78 -4.22 16.64
C VAL A 169 13.75 -5.26 17.77
N LEU A 170 14.23 -6.48 17.51
CA LEU A 170 14.24 -7.56 18.50
C LEU A 170 15.12 -7.26 19.71
N HIS A 171 16.15 -6.44 19.54
CA HIS A 171 17.06 -6.01 20.62
C HIS A 171 16.71 -4.64 21.21
N GLY A 172 15.60 -4.04 20.82
CA GLY A 172 15.16 -2.73 21.33
C GLY A 172 16.02 -1.55 20.87
N LYS A 173 16.78 -1.70 19.78
CA LYS A 173 17.65 -0.67 19.21
C LYS A 173 16.91 0.20 18.19
N VAL A 174 15.77 0.73 18.59
CA VAL A 174 14.98 1.65 17.79
C VAL A 174 15.19 3.06 18.32
N ASP A 175 15.59 3.97 17.45
CA ASP A 175 15.83 5.37 17.80
C ASP A 175 14.50 6.09 18.03
N PHE A 176 14.15 6.32 19.31
CA PHE A 176 12.98 7.08 19.71
C PHE A 176 13.41 8.26 20.58
N PRO A 177 12.98 9.51 20.29
CA PRO A 177 13.55 10.71 20.91
C PRO A 177 13.34 10.76 22.44
N TYR A 178 14.41 11.00 23.15
CA TYR A 178 14.37 11.21 24.60
C TYR A 178 13.54 12.45 24.95
N GLY A 179 12.67 12.32 25.95
CA GLY A 179 11.80 13.42 26.40
C GLY A 179 10.54 13.62 25.55
N ALA A 180 10.34 12.85 24.48
CA ALA A 180 9.07 12.81 23.76
C ALA A 180 7.96 12.18 24.60
N GLU A 181 6.70 12.34 24.17
CA GLU A 181 5.59 11.57 24.73
C GLU A 181 5.86 10.07 24.57
N ARG A 182 5.21 9.26 25.42
CA ARG A 182 5.36 7.80 25.36
C ARG A 182 4.98 7.25 23.98
N PRO A 183 5.77 6.31 23.42
CA PRO A 183 5.51 5.76 22.08
C PRO A 183 4.13 5.15 21.94
N LEU A 184 3.57 4.57 23.00
CA LEU A 184 2.24 3.96 22.98
C LEU A 184 1.12 4.97 22.69
N LYS A 185 1.25 6.24 23.11
CA LYS A 185 0.26 7.28 22.82
C LYS A 185 0.23 7.61 21.32
N TYR A 186 1.40 7.76 20.68
CA TYR A 186 1.50 7.96 19.25
C TYR A 186 1.02 6.72 18.49
N PHE A 187 1.35 5.53 19.00
CA PHE A 187 0.98 4.27 18.40
C PHE A 187 -0.54 4.06 18.39
N GLU A 188 -1.23 4.39 19.48
CA GLU A 188 -2.70 4.32 19.55
C GLU A 188 -3.35 5.22 18.49
N GLU A 189 -2.85 6.43 18.27
CA GLU A 189 -3.35 7.34 17.24
C GLU A 189 -3.05 6.80 15.84
N TYR A 190 -1.82 6.31 15.62
CA TYR A 190 -1.41 5.71 14.36
C TYR A 190 -2.31 4.52 13.98
N MET A 191 -2.61 3.63 14.91
CA MET A 191 -3.49 2.48 14.67
C MET A 191 -4.85 2.89 14.11
N LYS A 192 -5.37 4.05 14.51
CA LYS A 192 -6.68 4.56 14.10
C LYS A 192 -6.63 5.27 12.74
N LYS A 193 -5.57 6.05 12.45
CA LYS A 193 -5.52 6.92 11.26
C LYS A 193 -4.14 7.15 10.62
N GLY A 194 -3.05 6.65 11.19
CA GLY A 194 -1.68 7.04 10.82
C GLY A 194 -1.11 6.37 9.57
N CYS A 195 -1.80 5.38 8.96
CA CYS A 195 -1.30 4.66 7.78
C CYS A 195 -1.35 5.49 6.47
N TYR A 196 -1.94 6.70 6.49
CA TYR A 196 -2.09 7.55 5.31
C TYR A 196 -1.71 9.00 5.59
N PRO A 197 -1.11 9.72 4.61
CA PRO A 197 -0.66 11.10 4.80
C PRO A 197 -1.78 12.08 5.16
N PHE A 198 -3.02 11.81 4.75
CA PHE A 198 -4.18 12.64 5.06
C PHE A 198 -4.76 12.43 6.48
N PHE A 199 -4.01 11.78 7.38
CA PHE A 199 -4.42 11.61 8.80
C PHE A 199 -4.62 12.94 9.54
N GLN A 200 -3.98 14.01 9.07
CA GLN A 200 -4.12 15.37 9.61
C GLN A 200 -5.36 16.10 9.09
N GLU A 201 -5.97 15.62 8.02
CA GLU A 201 -7.15 16.24 7.44
C GLU A 201 -8.40 15.95 8.29
N PRO A 202 -9.34 16.91 8.36
CA PRO A 202 -10.62 16.66 9.04
C PRO A 202 -11.37 15.51 8.34
N GLU A 203 -12.25 14.84 9.09
CA GLU A 203 -13.11 13.76 8.58
C GLU A 203 -12.33 12.57 7.98
N PHE A 204 -11.22 12.18 8.62
CA PHE A 204 -10.37 11.06 8.15
C PHE A 204 -11.19 9.79 7.88
N GLU A 205 -12.08 9.40 8.81
CA GLU A 205 -12.88 8.18 8.65
C GLU A 205 -13.82 8.25 7.43
N THR A 206 -14.46 9.39 7.22
CA THR A 206 -15.35 9.63 6.07
C THR A 206 -14.56 9.53 4.77
N ARG A 207 -13.39 10.16 4.71
CA ARG A 207 -12.49 10.11 3.55
C ARG A 207 -12.01 8.68 3.28
N MET A 208 -11.60 7.97 4.31
CA MET A 208 -11.15 6.58 4.17
C MET A 208 -12.28 5.66 3.69
N ARG A 209 -13.51 5.82 4.20
CA ARG A 209 -14.69 5.11 3.67
C ARG A 209 -14.92 5.42 2.19
N GLN A 210 -14.77 6.67 1.76
CA GLN A 210 -14.89 7.05 0.36
C GLN A 210 -13.80 6.39 -0.50
N VAL A 211 -12.56 6.33 -0.03
CA VAL A 211 -11.47 5.61 -0.74
C VAL A 211 -11.82 4.14 -0.93
N ILE A 212 -12.23 3.45 0.15
CA ILE A 212 -12.63 2.04 0.09
C ILE A 212 -13.83 1.84 -0.86
N ASN A 213 -14.88 2.64 -0.70
CA ASN A 213 -16.09 2.53 -1.53
C ASN A 213 -15.77 2.80 -3.00
N THR A 214 -15.00 3.84 -3.32
CA THR A 214 -14.61 4.12 -4.71
C THR A 214 -13.83 2.95 -5.31
N THR A 215 -12.93 2.35 -4.55
CA THR A 215 -12.15 1.20 -5.02
C THR A 215 -13.07 0.00 -5.32
N VAL A 216 -14.02 -0.30 -4.42
CA VAL A 216 -14.92 -1.46 -4.57
C VAL A 216 -16.04 -1.20 -5.61
N ASP A 217 -16.55 0.03 -5.68
CA ASP A 217 -17.72 0.37 -6.53
C ASP A 217 -17.35 0.81 -7.93
N VAL A 218 -16.14 1.34 -8.12
CA VAL A 218 -15.73 1.96 -9.38
C VAL A 218 -14.46 1.32 -9.95
N ASP A 219 -13.35 1.33 -9.16
CA ASP A 219 -12.04 0.97 -9.72
C ASP A 219 -11.97 -0.52 -10.06
N ILE A 220 -12.32 -1.42 -9.12
CA ILE A 220 -12.34 -2.87 -9.37
C ILE A 220 -13.36 -3.25 -10.46
N PRO A 221 -14.63 -2.79 -10.41
CA PRO A 221 -15.60 -3.13 -11.43
C PRO A 221 -15.23 -2.67 -12.84
N LYS A 222 -14.70 -1.45 -12.97
CA LYS A 222 -14.23 -0.92 -14.26
C LYS A 222 -13.10 -1.79 -14.81
N TYR A 223 -12.15 -2.12 -13.96
CA TYR A 223 -11.00 -2.95 -14.32
C TYR A 223 -11.42 -4.39 -14.69
N ALA A 224 -12.17 -5.07 -13.82
CA ALA A 224 -12.60 -6.45 -14.01
C ALA A 224 -13.80 -6.60 -14.94
N ARG A 225 -14.32 -5.51 -15.54
CA ARG A 225 -15.51 -5.47 -16.38
C ARG A 225 -16.71 -6.14 -15.72
N MET A 226 -16.90 -5.86 -14.43
CA MET A 226 -17.95 -6.48 -13.63
C MET A 226 -19.32 -5.93 -13.96
N THR A 227 -20.33 -6.81 -13.90
CA THR A 227 -21.74 -6.40 -13.92
C THR A 227 -22.13 -5.75 -12.59
N ILE A 228 -23.25 -5.01 -12.57
CA ILE A 228 -23.81 -4.43 -11.33
C ILE A 228 -24.04 -5.53 -10.28
N ALA A 229 -24.59 -6.69 -10.68
CA ALA A 229 -24.82 -7.81 -9.77
C ALA A 229 -23.50 -8.35 -9.17
N ALA A 230 -22.45 -8.49 -9.98
CA ALA A 230 -21.13 -8.93 -9.51
C ALA A 230 -20.50 -7.90 -8.54
N THR A 231 -20.66 -6.61 -8.83
CA THR A 231 -20.20 -5.53 -7.91
C THR A 231 -20.91 -5.60 -6.58
N GLN A 232 -22.21 -5.86 -6.54
CA GLN A 232 -22.94 -6.02 -5.26
C GLN A 232 -22.45 -7.24 -4.45
N LYS A 233 -22.13 -8.33 -5.13
CA LYS A 233 -21.52 -9.51 -4.48
C LYS A 233 -20.12 -9.19 -3.91
N LEU A 234 -19.29 -8.47 -4.67
CA LEU A 234 -17.97 -8.01 -4.20
C LEU A 234 -18.10 -7.13 -2.94
N LYS A 235 -19.08 -6.21 -2.89
CA LYS A 235 -19.38 -5.39 -1.71
C LYS A 235 -19.77 -6.24 -0.51
N LYS A 236 -20.66 -7.19 -0.69
CA LYS A 236 -21.05 -8.13 0.37
C LYS A 236 -19.82 -8.90 0.89
N PHE A 237 -18.96 -9.34 -0.01
CA PHE A 237 -17.73 -10.05 0.36
C PHE A 237 -16.77 -9.16 1.14
N MET A 238 -16.52 -7.93 0.70
CA MET A 238 -15.70 -6.97 1.44
C MET A 238 -16.27 -6.68 2.84
N TYR A 239 -17.60 -6.51 2.95
CA TYR A 239 -18.25 -6.33 4.25
C TYR A 239 -18.09 -7.56 5.15
N TYR A 240 -18.26 -8.77 4.62
CA TYR A 240 -18.04 -10.02 5.36
C TYR A 240 -16.61 -10.08 5.91
N ILE A 241 -15.62 -9.85 5.05
CA ILE A 241 -14.21 -9.79 5.45
C ILE A 241 -14.01 -8.78 6.59
N SER A 242 -14.53 -7.58 6.46
CA SER A 242 -14.34 -6.51 7.46
C SER A 242 -14.85 -6.85 8.86
N LYS A 243 -15.77 -7.81 8.97
CA LYS A 243 -16.33 -8.29 10.25
C LYS A 243 -15.70 -9.57 10.78
N SER A 244 -15.03 -10.32 9.92
CA SER A 244 -14.57 -11.68 10.22
C SER A 244 -13.06 -11.80 10.41
N VAL A 245 -12.26 -10.88 9.87
CA VAL A 245 -10.79 -10.98 9.89
C VAL A 245 -10.17 -10.69 11.26
N PRO A 246 -9.05 -11.35 11.60
CA PRO A 246 -8.37 -12.40 10.82
C PRO A 246 -9.17 -13.69 10.78
N VAL A 247 -9.37 -14.25 9.62
CA VAL A 247 -10.16 -15.47 9.44
C VAL A 247 -9.42 -16.49 8.57
N LYS A 248 -9.44 -17.76 9.00
CA LYS A 248 -9.04 -18.87 8.12
C LYS A 248 -10.08 -19.04 7.02
N ILE A 249 -9.63 -19.03 5.79
CA ILE A 249 -10.53 -19.06 4.63
C ILE A 249 -11.11 -20.45 4.47
N ASN A 250 -12.41 -20.59 4.71
CA ASN A 250 -13.20 -21.73 4.26
C ASN A 250 -14.07 -21.32 3.07
N PHE A 251 -13.57 -21.55 1.87
CA PHE A 251 -14.27 -21.17 0.64
C PHE A 251 -15.70 -21.74 0.54
N SER A 252 -15.95 -22.92 1.09
CA SER A 252 -17.28 -23.56 1.02
C SER A 252 -18.31 -22.85 1.88
N ASP A 253 -17.93 -22.48 3.10
CA ASP A 253 -18.82 -21.76 4.02
C ASP A 253 -19.03 -20.33 3.55
N MET A 254 -17.96 -19.63 3.16
CA MET A 254 -18.04 -18.27 2.65
C MET A 254 -18.88 -18.19 1.35
N ALA A 255 -18.72 -19.15 0.43
CA ALA A 255 -19.50 -19.19 -0.80
C ALA A 255 -20.99 -19.33 -0.52
N ARG A 256 -21.36 -20.21 0.43
CA ARG A 256 -22.75 -20.40 0.85
C ARG A 256 -23.33 -19.13 1.47
N ASP A 257 -22.61 -18.53 2.42
CA ASP A 257 -23.09 -17.37 3.18
C ASP A 257 -23.22 -16.09 2.33
N LEU A 258 -22.44 -16.01 1.25
CA LEU A 258 -22.41 -14.88 0.33
C LEU A 258 -23.18 -15.12 -0.98
N GLU A 259 -23.77 -16.30 -1.15
CA GLU A 259 -24.44 -16.70 -2.41
C GLU A 259 -23.51 -16.59 -3.63
N LEU A 260 -22.22 -16.93 -3.42
CA LEU A 260 -21.20 -16.94 -4.45
C LEU A 260 -20.91 -18.37 -4.91
N SER A 261 -20.51 -18.51 -6.17
CA SER A 261 -19.94 -19.78 -6.62
C SER A 261 -18.52 -19.98 -6.05
N ARG A 262 -18.09 -21.26 -5.98
CA ARG A 262 -16.72 -21.58 -5.52
C ARG A 262 -15.64 -20.97 -6.44
N ASP A 263 -15.96 -20.70 -7.68
CA ASP A 263 -15.03 -20.13 -8.68
C ASP A 263 -15.01 -18.60 -8.65
N GLU A 264 -16.07 -17.93 -8.18
CA GLU A 264 -16.14 -16.49 -8.05
C GLU A 264 -15.31 -15.97 -6.86
N LEU A 265 -15.33 -16.69 -5.74
CA LEU A 265 -14.69 -16.27 -4.50
C LEU A 265 -13.18 -16.04 -4.63
N PRO A 266 -12.38 -16.95 -5.21
CA PRO A 266 -10.95 -16.73 -5.42
C PRO A 266 -10.67 -15.51 -6.31
N LYS A 267 -11.48 -15.26 -7.34
CA LYS A 267 -11.34 -14.10 -8.22
C LYS A 267 -11.61 -12.79 -7.48
N TYR A 268 -12.68 -12.75 -6.68
CA TYR A 268 -13.00 -11.56 -5.90
C TYR A 268 -11.94 -11.27 -4.83
N LEU A 269 -11.40 -12.33 -4.22
CA LEU A 269 -10.29 -12.20 -3.29
C LEU A 269 -9.04 -11.66 -3.97
N GLU A 270 -8.70 -12.17 -5.16
CA GLU A 270 -7.60 -11.66 -5.97
C GLU A 270 -7.79 -10.18 -6.30
N TYR A 271 -9.00 -9.73 -6.65
CA TYR A 271 -9.27 -8.32 -6.92
C TYR A 271 -9.09 -7.45 -5.68
N LEU A 272 -9.59 -7.91 -4.52
CA LEU A 272 -9.43 -7.17 -3.26
C LEU A 272 -7.96 -7.13 -2.79
N GLU A 273 -7.21 -8.22 -2.97
CA GLU A 273 -5.78 -8.29 -2.63
C GLU A 273 -4.96 -7.36 -3.53
N LYS A 274 -5.19 -7.39 -4.85
CA LYS A 274 -4.52 -6.50 -5.80
C LYS A 274 -4.90 -5.03 -5.64
N ALA A 275 -6.11 -4.76 -5.20
CA ALA A 275 -6.54 -3.40 -4.85
C ALA A 275 -6.01 -2.96 -3.47
N GLU A 276 -5.25 -3.82 -2.78
CA GLU A 276 -4.73 -3.59 -1.44
C GLU A 276 -5.80 -3.23 -0.39
N LEU A 277 -6.98 -3.84 -0.52
CA LEU A 277 -8.01 -3.76 0.52
C LEU A 277 -7.85 -4.89 1.54
N VAL A 278 -7.29 -6.01 1.11
CA VAL A 278 -7.03 -7.19 1.94
C VAL A 278 -5.59 -7.69 1.72
N SER A 279 -5.14 -8.51 2.65
CA SER A 279 -3.84 -9.20 2.58
C SER A 279 -4.03 -10.67 2.93
N VAL A 280 -3.43 -11.54 2.15
CA VAL A 280 -3.49 -12.98 2.35
C VAL A 280 -2.15 -13.46 2.93
N LEU A 281 -2.18 -13.97 4.15
CA LEU A 281 -1.04 -14.65 4.77
C LEU A 281 -1.04 -16.12 4.32
N ARG A 282 0.05 -16.55 3.73
CA ARG A 282 0.21 -17.91 3.17
C ARG A 282 1.12 -18.74 4.05
N MET A 283 0.84 -20.04 4.15
CA MET A 283 1.80 -20.98 4.75
C MET A 283 3.03 -21.13 3.88
N LYS A 284 4.16 -21.42 4.51
CA LYS A 284 5.37 -21.89 3.81
C LYS A 284 5.07 -23.25 3.19
N ALA A 285 4.93 -23.30 1.87
CA ALA A 285 4.61 -24.53 1.16
C ALA A 285 5.74 -24.88 0.17
N ASN A 286 6.08 -26.16 0.10
CA ASN A 286 7.00 -26.70 -0.88
C ASN A 286 6.21 -27.30 -2.05
N GLY A 287 6.53 -26.90 -3.30
CA GLY A 287 5.93 -27.48 -4.50
C GLY A 287 4.48 -27.06 -4.79
N ASP A 288 3.71 -27.96 -5.42
CA ASP A 288 2.35 -27.70 -5.91
C ASP A 288 1.31 -27.34 -4.82
N ALA A 289 1.66 -27.47 -3.54
CA ALA A 289 0.81 -27.08 -2.42
C ALA A 289 0.64 -25.55 -2.31
N ILE A 290 1.55 -24.76 -2.89
CA ILE A 290 1.51 -23.27 -2.90
C ILE A 290 0.21 -22.75 -3.51
N LEU A 291 -0.38 -23.45 -4.47
CA LEU A 291 -1.56 -22.99 -5.19
C LEU A 291 -2.91 -23.29 -4.49
N ARG A 292 -2.90 -23.99 -3.33
CA ARG A 292 -4.12 -24.58 -2.77
C ARG A 292 -4.50 -24.15 -1.35
N LYS A 293 -3.65 -23.43 -0.61
CA LYS A 293 -3.96 -23.02 0.77
C LYS A 293 -3.76 -21.53 0.95
N MET A 294 -4.86 -20.82 1.12
CA MET A 294 -4.91 -19.47 1.69
C MET A 294 -5.23 -19.66 3.16
N ASP A 295 -4.30 -19.31 4.04
CA ASP A 295 -4.43 -19.74 5.43
C ASP A 295 -5.11 -18.70 6.30
N LYS A 296 -4.69 -17.43 6.24
CA LYS A 296 -5.37 -16.34 6.96
C LYS A 296 -5.58 -15.11 6.07
N LEU A 297 -6.71 -14.48 6.23
CA LEU A 297 -7.08 -13.23 5.55
C LEU A 297 -7.09 -12.08 6.55
N TYR A 298 -6.49 -10.97 6.16
CA TYR A 298 -6.42 -9.72 6.92
C TYR A 298 -6.96 -8.56 6.08
N LEU A 299 -7.40 -7.48 6.72
CA LEU A 299 -7.48 -6.18 6.06
C LEU A 299 -6.06 -5.67 5.76
N GLN A 300 -5.93 -4.75 4.81
CA GLN A 300 -4.61 -4.26 4.41
C GLN A 300 -3.84 -3.57 5.53
N ASN A 301 -4.52 -2.84 6.41
CA ASN A 301 -3.92 -2.14 7.54
C ASN A 301 -4.94 -1.90 8.68
N SER A 302 -4.44 -1.45 9.83
CA SER A 302 -5.26 -1.20 11.02
C SER A 302 -6.28 -0.08 10.82
N ASN A 303 -5.97 0.97 10.06
CA ASN A 303 -6.91 2.07 9.85
C ASN A 303 -8.19 1.58 9.15
N MET A 304 -8.07 0.63 8.20
CA MET A 304 -9.24 -0.03 7.62
C MET A 304 -10.03 -0.82 8.66
N SER A 305 -9.37 -1.51 9.59
CA SER A 305 -10.02 -2.24 10.67
C SER A 305 -10.87 -1.29 11.53
N TYR A 306 -10.30 -0.15 11.92
CA TYR A 306 -11.04 0.85 12.71
C TYR A 306 -12.19 1.50 11.93
N VAL A 307 -11.97 1.87 10.68
CA VAL A 307 -13.00 2.54 9.85
C VAL A 307 -14.17 1.60 9.51
N LEU A 308 -13.91 0.32 9.26
CA LEU A 308 -14.95 -0.63 8.82
C LEU A 308 -15.66 -1.34 9.96
N SER A 309 -15.02 -1.50 11.14
CA SER A 309 -15.64 -2.15 12.30
C SER A 309 -16.63 -1.26 13.05
N GLY A 310 -16.58 0.06 12.89
CA GLY A 310 -17.38 1.02 13.63
C GLY A 310 -16.83 1.29 15.04
N GLU A 311 -17.71 1.51 16.02
CA GLU A 311 -17.34 2.00 17.36
C GLU A 311 -16.47 1.03 18.19
N ASN A 312 -16.48 -0.27 17.90
CA ASN A 312 -15.76 -1.28 18.67
C ASN A 312 -14.92 -2.20 17.75
N PRO A 313 -13.76 -1.77 17.28
CA PRO A 313 -12.85 -2.64 16.56
C PRO A 313 -12.30 -3.73 17.48
N ASP A 314 -12.19 -4.95 16.97
CA ASP A 314 -11.43 -5.98 17.65
C ASP A 314 -9.95 -5.62 17.66
N THR A 315 -9.46 -5.21 18.83
CA THR A 315 -8.09 -4.76 18.99
C THR A 315 -7.08 -5.90 18.80
N GLY A 316 -7.46 -7.16 19.04
CA GLY A 316 -6.65 -8.33 18.75
C GLY A 316 -6.38 -8.44 17.25
N ASN A 317 -7.43 -8.36 16.47
CA ASN A 317 -7.39 -8.41 15.01
C ASN A 317 -6.58 -7.26 14.41
N ALA A 318 -6.73 -6.06 14.96
CA ALA A 318 -5.97 -4.90 14.48
C ALA A 318 -4.46 -5.03 14.74
N ARG A 319 -4.04 -5.70 15.85
CA ARG A 319 -2.61 -5.96 16.16
C ARG A 319 -1.96 -6.89 15.15
N GLU A 320 -2.58 -8.04 14.87
CA GLU A 320 -2.08 -8.98 13.86
C GLU A 320 -2.08 -8.33 12.47
N THR A 321 -3.14 -7.60 12.13
CA THR A 321 -3.25 -6.88 10.85
C THR A 321 -2.08 -5.91 10.65
N ILE A 322 -1.76 -5.08 11.65
CA ILE A 322 -0.69 -4.10 11.49
C ILE A 322 0.71 -4.73 11.53
N PHE A 323 0.90 -5.77 12.34
CA PHE A 323 2.15 -6.54 12.34
C PHE A 323 2.43 -7.11 10.96
N TYR A 324 1.45 -7.80 10.36
CA TYR A 324 1.57 -8.34 9.01
C TYR A 324 1.75 -7.25 7.95
N CYS A 325 0.99 -6.16 8.06
CA CYS A 325 1.10 -5.01 7.17
C CYS A 325 2.55 -4.49 7.06
N TRP A 326 3.25 -4.38 8.18
CA TRP A 326 4.61 -3.87 8.23
C TRP A 326 5.65 -4.90 7.82
N THR A 327 5.56 -6.11 8.33
CA THR A 327 6.59 -7.13 8.12
C THR A 327 6.66 -7.60 6.67
N LYS A 328 5.52 -7.77 5.99
CA LYS A 328 5.46 -8.17 4.58
C LYS A 328 6.11 -7.18 3.59
N GLN A 329 6.41 -5.94 4.03
CA GLN A 329 7.05 -4.95 3.16
C GLN A 329 8.55 -5.22 2.96
N LYS A 330 9.17 -5.92 3.90
CA LYS A 330 10.62 -6.17 3.92
C LYS A 330 10.97 -7.64 3.97
N TYR A 331 10.06 -8.49 4.45
CA TYR A 331 10.33 -9.89 4.77
C TYR A 331 9.28 -10.80 4.15
N ASP A 332 9.67 -12.02 3.83
CA ASP A 332 8.75 -13.10 3.49
C ASP A 332 8.07 -13.59 4.78
N THR A 333 6.98 -12.90 5.14
CA THR A 333 6.20 -13.21 6.34
C THR A 333 5.17 -14.27 6.00
N VAL A 334 5.25 -15.41 6.68
CA VAL A 334 4.35 -16.55 6.46
C VAL A 334 3.60 -16.95 7.72
N GLU A 335 2.53 -17.76 7.59
CA GLU A 335 1.83 -18.32 8.75
C GLU A 335 2.74 -19.32 9.46
N SER A 336 2.88 -19.20 10.77
CA SER A 336 3.60 -20.18 11.58
C SER A 336 2.75 -21.42 11.82
N PRO A 337 3.31 -22.62 11.77
CA PRO A 337 2.59 -23.85 12.09
C PRO A 337 2.19 -23.95 13.57
N VAL A 338 2.82 -23.16 14.44
CA VAL A 338 2.66 -23.24 15.91
C VAL A 338 2.21 -21.95 16.58
N SER A 339 2.23 -20.81 15.81
CA SER A 339 1.92 -19.48 16.34
C SER A 339 1.26 -18.64 15.25
N ASP A 340 1.35 -17.30 15.35
CA ASP A 340 0.72 -16.40 14.40
C ASP A 340 1.54 -16.24 13.12
N PHE A 341 2.86 -15.93 13.23
CA PHE A 341 3.72 -15.60 12.09
C PHE A 341 5.12 -16.24 12.19
N GLU A 342 5.74 -16.46 11.03
CA GLU A 342 7.16 -16.80 10.89
C GLU A 342 7.84 -15.81 9.93
N ILE A 343 9.03 -15.32 10.31
CA ILE A 343 9.88 -14.43 9.52
C ILE A 343 11.32 -14.89 9.67
N ASP A 344 11.97 -15.24 8.58
CA ASP A 344 13.39 -15.67 8.57
C ASP A 344 13.70 -16.77 9.60
N GLY A 345 12.77 -17.72 9.79
CA GLY A 345 12.89 -18.83 10.74
C GLY A 345 12.57 -18.47 12.19
N LYS A 346 12.27 -17.19 12.50
CA LYS A 346 11.85 -16.73 13.81
C LYS A 346 10.33 -16.77 13.94
N THR A 347 9.83 -17.22 15.08
CA THR A 347 8.39 -17.36 15.35
C THR A 347 7.87 -16.17 16.15
N PHE A 348 6.71 -15.62 15.76
CA PHE A 348 6.09 -14.47 16.40
C PHE A 348 4.66 -14.77 16.83
N GLU A 349 4.38 -14.51 18.11
CA GLU A 349 3.06 -14.57 18.73
C GLU A 349 2.60 -13.14 19.05
N VAL A 350 1.57 -12.65 18.36
CA VAL A 350 1.10 -11.27 18.49
C VAL A 350 -0.08 -11.20 19.45
N GLY A 351 -0.03 -10.28 20.43
CA GLY A 351 -1.15 -10.17 21.37
C GLY A 351 -1.10 -8.99 22.31
N GLY A 352 -2.10 -8.93 23.19
CA GLY A 352 -2.24 -7.90 24.22
C GLY A 352 -1.58 -8.29 25.55
N ARG A 353 -1.96 -7.56 26.61
CA ARG A 353 -1.36 -7.67 27.95
C ARG A 353 -1.29 -9.10 28.52
N ASN A 354 -2.34 -9.89 28.29
CA ASN A 354 -2.48 -11.24 28.86
C ASN A 354 -1.90 -12.34 27.97
N LYS A 355 -1.39 -12.02 26.79
CA LYS A 355 -0.75 -13.01 25.92
C LYS A 355 0.53 -13.51 26.54
N GLY A 356 0.63 -14.82 26.72
CA GLY A 356 1.76 -15.48 27.38
C GLY A 356 2.57 -16.33 26.41
N LYS A 357 3.70 -16.87 26.90
CA LYS A 357 4.66 -17.69 26.13
C LYS A 357 4.19 -19.15 25.89
N LYS A 358 2.97 -19.55 26.27
CA LYS A 358 2.54 -20.98 26.32
C LYS A 358 2.73 -21.72 25.00
N GLN A 359 2.42 -21.09 23.86
CA GLN A 359 2.51 -21.71 22.53
C GLN A 359 3.94 -21.81 22.02
N ILE A 360 4.83 -20.90 22.46
CA ILE A 360 6.19 -20.75 21.94
C ILE A 360 7.27 -21.08 22.98
N SER A 361 6.88 -21.62 24.16
CA SER A 361 7.79 -21.83 25.31
C SER A 361 8.94 -22.79 25.05
N ASN A 362 8.80 -23.69 24.09
CA ASN A 362 9.79 -24.73 23.74
C ASN A 362 10.55 -24.40 22.45
N LEU A 363 10.39 -23.20 21.90
CA LEU A 363 11.05 -22.78 20.67
C LEU A 363 12.21 -21.85 21.01
N GLU A 364 13.35 -22.11 20.39
CA GLU A 364 14.43 -21.13 20.26
C GLU A 364 13.94 -20.01 19.30
N ASP A 365 14.46 -18.88 19.22
CA ASP A 365 14.09 -17.78 18.29
C ASP A 365 12.58 -17.51 18.20
N ALA A 366 11.88 -17.47 19.34
CA ALA A 366 10.45 -17.20 19.40
C ALA A 366 10.14 -15.98 20.28
N TYR A 367 9.31 -15.09 19.78
CA TYR A 367 9.04 -13.77 20.34
C TYR A 367 7.55 -13.53 20.59
N VAL A 368 7.23 -12.88 21.71
CA VAL A 368 5.88 -12.38 22.01
C VAL A 368 5.82 -10.90 21.69
N VAL A 369 5.02 -10.51 20.72
CA VAL A 369 4.87 -9.11 20.29
C VAL A 369 3.67 -8.50 20.99
N LYS A 370 3.89 -7.43 21.77
CA LYS A 370 2.86 -6.80 22.61
C LYS A 370 2.66 -5.32 22.30
N ASP A 371 1.41 -4.90 22.26
CA ASP A 371 1.01 -3.50 22.05
C ASP A 371 0.98 -2.67 23.36
N THR A 372 1.20 -3.30 24.51
CA THR A 372 1.08 -2.69 25.84
C THR A 372 2.41 -2.42 26.54
N ILE A 373 3.51 -2.74 25.91
CA ILE A 373 4.86 -2.54 26.44
C ILE A 373 5.64 -1.50 25.63
N GLU A 374 6.52 -0.78 26.28
CA GLU A 374 7.32 0.28 25.64
C GLU A 374 8.75 -0.17 25.33
N TYR A 375 9.27 -1.17 26.06
CA TYR A 375 10.64 -1.63 25.94
C TYR A 375 10.68 -3.15 25.78
N VAL A 376 11.74 -3.63 25.14
CA VAL A 376 12.02 -5.06 25.02
C VAL A 376 12.40 -5.61 26.40
N PHE A 377 11.79 -6.73 26.74
CA PHE A 377 12.13 -7.48 27.95
C PHE A 377 12.14 -8.98 27.63
N ASP A 378 13.32 -9.57 27.74
CA ASP A 378 13.55 -10.98 27.35
C ASP A 378 13.14 -11.17 25.88
N ASN A 379 12.24 -12.12 25.57
CA ASN A 379 11.69 -12.32 24.23
C ASN A 379 10.34 -11.58 23.99
N GLN A 380 9.99 -10.61 24.82
CA GLN A 380 8.82 -9.75 24.62
C GLN A 380 9.24 -8.46 23.91
N VAL A 381 8.68 -8.22 22.75
CA VAL A 381 9.03 -7.08 21.88
C VAL A 381 7.82 -6.16 21.73
N PRO A 382 7.97 -4.84 21.88
CA PRO A 382 6.89 -3.89 21.62
C PRO A 382 6.42 -3.92 20.16
N LEU A 383 5.11 -4.04 19.95
CA LEU A 383 4.53 -4.04 18.60
C LEU A 383 4.88 -2.77 17.83
N TRP A 384 4.87 -1.59 18.46
CA TRP A 384 5.16 -0.32 17.81
C TRP A 384 6.56 -0.26 17.14
N MET A 385 7.55 -1.00 17.65
CA MET A 385 8.91 -1.02 17.10
C MET A 385 8.96 -1.63 15.69
N PHE A 386 8.08 -2.57 15.37
CA PHE A 386 7.97 -3.13 14.02
C PHE A 386 7.55 -2.10 12.96
N GLY A 387 6.92 -1.01 13.37
CA GLY A 387 6.62 0.12 12.50
C GLY A 387 7.83 0.97 12.09
N PHE A 388 9.04 0.55 12.47
CA PHE A 388 10.32 1.15 12.05
C PHE A 388 11.04 0.31 10.98
N LEU A 389 10.48 -0.83 10.57
CA LEU A 389 11.14 -1.71 9.60
C LEU A 389 11.33 -1.05 8.21
N TYR A 390 10.51 -0.05 7.84
CA TYR A 390 10.66 0.71 6.59
C TYR A 390 10.27 2.18 6.77
#